data_6618f0fecfe6d586e1c42d5e35a21ee4
#
_entry.id   6618f0fecfe6d586e1c42d5e35a21ee4
#
_cell.length_a   1.000
_cell.length_b   1.000
_cell.length_c   1.000
_cell.angle_alpha   90.00
_cell.angle_beta   90.00
_cell.angle_gamma   90.00
#
_symmetry.space_group_name_H-M   'P 1'
#
loop_
_entity.id
_entity.type
_entity.pdbx_description
1 polymer ?
#
loop_
_entity_poly.entity_id
_entity_poly.type
_entity_poly.pdbx_seq_one_letter_code
_entity_poly.pdbx_strand_id
1 'polypeptide(L)'
;MTTVTTAPEAEYWLQTGWMEEPGAELGIRKPVTIDRKSNLYEHRAYWCVRRAQDIFFSLLALIALSPLMLLTCIAVWIDSPGASPVFSQLRVGRNGKLFRLYKFRSMCPNAESKLNDLLQDNEMDGPVFKMKDDPRITRVGHFIRKTSIDELPQLVNILKGDMSIVGPRPALPREVAQYTPYEWQRLYVTPGLSCYWQIAPHRNQLSFDEWMALDVKYVKERSFLVDWKIIFATFRAVLFGHGE
;
A
#
# COMPACT_ATOMS: atom_id res chain seq x y z
N MET A 1 22.00 -6.48 22.32
CA MET A 1 22.30 -5.74 21.08
C MET A 1 22.04 -6.66 19.91
N THR A 2 20.85 -6.62 19.34
CA THR A 2 20.45 -7.44 18.20
C THR A 2 20.63 -6.57 16.96
N THR A 3 21.67 -6.83 16.22
CA THR A 3 21.92 -6.25 14.90
C THR A 3 20.77 -6.66 13.98
N VAL A 4 19.93 -5.70 13.64
CA VAL A 4 18.97 -5.83 12.53
C VAL A 4 19.83 -5.92 11.26
N THR A 5 19.97 -7.10 10.71
CA THR A 5 20.57 -7.30 9.39
C THR A 5 19.64 -6.62 8.39
N THR A 6 19.97 -5.39 8.00
CA THR A 6 19.37 -4.76 6.83
C THR A 6 19.78 -5.59 5.62
N ALA A 7 18.80 -6.12 4.88
CA ALA A 7 19.10 -6.82 3.65
C ALA A 7 19.94 -5.90 2.74
N PRO A 8 20.96 -6.43 2.04
CA PRO A 8 21.85 -5.62 1.18
C PRO A 8 21.10 -4.75 0.16
N GLU A 9 19.90 -5.16 -0.21
CA GLU A 9 18.98 -4.42 -1.07
C GLU A 9 18.48 -3.09 -0.45
N ALA A 10 18.24 -3.04 0.88
CA ALA A 10 17.80 -1.81 1.54
C ALA A 10 18.92 -0.75 1.56
N GLU A 11 20.19 -1.16 1.64
CA GLU A 11 21.33 -0.24 1.56
C GLU A 11 21.52 0.32 0.15
N TYR A 12 21.31 -0.49 -0.88
CA TYR A 12 21.37 -0.04 -2.28
C TYR A 12 20.35 1.08 -2.56
N TRP A 13 19.12 0.95 -2.05
CA TRP A 13 18.08 1.96 -2.18
C TRP A 13 18.37 3.26 -1.43
N LEU A 14 19.05 3.16 -0.29
CA LEU A 14 19.42 4.31 0.54
C LEU A 14 20.59 5.10 -0.07
N GLN A 15 21.51 4.44 -0.79
CA GLN A 15 22.69 5.06 -1.37
C GLN A 15 22.42 5.74 -2.72
N THR A 16 21.54 5.19 -3.53
CA THR A 16 21.34 5.72 -4.89
C THR A 16 20.29 6.82 -4.98
N GLY A 17 19.38 6.91 -3.98
CA GLY A 17 18.31 7.93 -3.93
C GLY A 17 17.37 7.99 -5.14
N TRP A 18 17.76 7.35 -6.23
CA TRP A 18 17.10 7.27 -7.52
C TRP A 18 17.46 5.93 -8.15
N MET A 19 16.49 5.04 -8.34
CA MET A 19 16.74 3.92 -9.23
C MET A 19 16.80 4.45 -10.66
N GLU A 20 17.88 4.20 -11.34
CA GLU A 20 17.89 4.19 -12.80
C GLU A 20 16.85 3.13 -13.25
N GLU A 21 16.11 3.43 -14.30
CA GLU A 21 15.18 2.45 -14.86
C GLU A 21 15.93 1.14 -15.08
N PRO A 22 15.42 -0.01 -14.60
CA PRO A 22 16.10 -1.28 -14.79
C PRO A 22 16.38 -1.43 -16.30
N GLY A 23 17.66 -1.64 -16.62
CA GLY A 23 18.14 -1.59 -17.99
C GLY A 23 17.41 -2.57 -18.92
N ALA A 24 17.50 -2.32 -20.21
CA ALA A 24 16.85 -3.04 -21.31
C ALA A 24 17.20 -4.56 -21.42
N GLU A 25 18.01 -5.08 -20.51
CA GLU A 25 18.46 -6.48 -20.52
C GLU A 25 17.45 -7.47 -19.93
N LEU A 26 16.49 -7.01 -19.12
CA LEU A 26 15.40 -7.85 -18.63
C LEU A 26 14.31 -7.87 -19.72
N GLY A 27 14.10 -9.01 -20.35
CA GLY A 27 13.12 -9.20 -21.44
C GLY A 27 11.76 -8.62 -21.08
N ILE A 28 11.46 -7.43 -21.58
CA ILE A 28 10.26 -6.65 -21.29
C ILE A 28 9.08 -7.39 -21.91
N ARG A 29 8.28 -8.06 -21.10
CA ARG A 29 7.05 -8.73 -21.55
C ARG A 29 5.95 -7.72 -21.92
N LYS A 30 5.93 -6.53 -21.30
CA LYS A 30 4.94 -5.49 -21.53
C LYS A 30 5.63 -4.12 -21.68
N PRO A 31 5.19 -3.27 -22.65
CA PRO A 31 5.87 -2.01 -22.94
C PRO A 31 5.68 -0.97 -21.84
N VAL A 32 6.68 -0.13 -21.63
CA VAL A 32 6.53 1.11 -20.89
C VAL A 32 5.64 2.04 -21.70
N THR A 33 4.52 2.47 -21.13
CA THR A 33 3.48 3.21 -21.84
C THR A 33 3.25 4.62 -21.31
N ILE A 34 3.93 4.99 -20.22
CA ILE A 34 3.77 6.28 -19.55
C ILE A 34 5.11 7.00 -19.60
N ASP A 35 5.15 8.18 -20.24
CA ASP A 35 6.30 9.07 -20.12
C ASP A 35 6.29 9.75 -18.75
N ARG A 36 7.35 9.52 -17.97
CA ARG A 36 7.50 10.03 -16.61
C ARG A 36 7.52 11.55 -16.56
N LYS A 37 8.12 12.22 -17.55
CA LYS A 37 8.25 13.69 -17.55
C LYS A 37 6.89 14.34 -17.82
N SER A 38 6.18 13.95 -18.86
CA SER A 38 4.84 14.47 -19.16
C SER A 38 3.87 14.18 -18.03
N ASN A 39 3.91 12.98 -17.44
CA ASN A 39 3.10 12.57 -16.29
C ASN A 39 3.25 13.52 -15.07
N LEU A 40 4.41 14.13 -14.89
CA LEU A 40 4.66 15.08 -13.80
C LEU A 40 4.18 16.50 -14.14
N TYR A 41 4.38 16.96 -15.37
CA TYR A 41 4.18 18.36 -15.75
C TYR A 41 2.76 18.68 -16.20
N GLU A 42 2.10 17.76 -16.88
CA GLU A 42 0.77 17.98 -17.46
C GLU A 42 -0.35 18.10 -16.41
N HIS A 43 -0.09 17.74 -15.14
CA HIS A 43 -1.13 17.62 -14.12
C HIS A 43 -0.84 18.43 -12.85
N ARG A 44 -0.14 19.57 -12.94
CA ARG A 44 0.23 20.39 -11.75
C ARG A 44 -0.98 20.82 -10.92
N ALA A 45 -2.01 21.36 -11.57
CA ALA A 45 -3.22 21.81 -10.89
C ALA A 45 -3.91 20.62 -10.17
N TYR A 46 -4.00 19.48 -10.82
CA TYR A 46 -4.52 18.25 -10.22
C TYR A 46 -3.75 17.86 -8.95
N TRP A 47 -2.41 17.89 -8.98
CA TRP A 47 -1.60 17.56 -7.81
C TRP A 47 -1.83 18.51 -6.62
N CYS A 48 -1.98 19.80 -6.86
CA CYS A 48 -2.25 20.79 -5.81
C CYS A 48 -3.64 20.56 -5.19
N VAL A 49 -4.69 20.43 -6.03
CA VAL A 49 -6.07 20.19 -5.56
C VAL A 49 -6.15 18.87 -4.80
N ARG A 50 -5.56 17.80 -5.35
CA ARG A 50 -5.50 16.50 -4.71
C ARG A 50 -4.82 16.57 -3.35
N ARG A 51 -3.69 17.28 -3.24
CA ARG A 51 -2.97 17.42 -1.96
C ARG A 51 -3.80 18.17 -0.92
N ALA A 52 -4.47 19.25 -1.30
CA ALA A 52 -5.38 19.98 -0.41
C ALA A 52 -6.52 19.07 0.08
N GLN A 53 -7.10 18.29 -0.82
CA GLN A 53 -8.14 17.29 -0.51
C GLN A 53 -7.62 16.22 0.44
N ASP A 54 -6.44 15.66 0.19
CA ASP A 54 -5.80 14.65 1.03
C ASP A 54 -5.61 15.17 2.47
N ILE A 55 -5.11 16.39 2.63
CA ILE A 55 -4.92 17.01 3.95
C ILE A 55 -6.27 17.21 4.66
N PHE A 56 -7.23 17.79 3.97
CA PHE A 56 -8.52 18.11 4.55
C PHE A 56 -9.27 16.87 5.04
N PHE A 57 -9.42 15.85 4.17
CA PHE A 57 -10.18 14.67 4.52
C PHE A 57 -9.44 13.74 5.50
N SER A 58 -8.12 13.64 5.42
CA SER A 58 -7.39 12.84 6.40
C SER A 58 -7.38 13.47 7.79
N LEU A 59 -7.30 14.81 7.89
CA LEU A 59 -7.41 15.50 9.17
C LEU A 59 -8.82 15.34 9.78
N LEU A 60 -9.85 15.54 8.97
CA LEU A 60 -11.24 15.34 9.39
C LEU A 60 -11.48 13.89 9.85
N ALA A 61 -11.00 12.91 9.08
CA ALA A 61 -11.12 11.50 9.44
C ALA A 61 -10.35 11.14 10.72
N LEU A 62 -9.14 11.67 10.92
CA LEU A 62 -8.37 11.45 12.15
C LEU A 62 -9.10 11.99 13.38
N ILE A 63 -9.71 13.18 13.29
CA ILE A 63 -10.47 13.76 14.39
C ILE A 63 -11.73 12.91 14.65
N ALA A 64 -12.52 12.63 13.61
CA ALA A 64 -13.78 11.91 13.74
C ALA A 64 -13.61 10.46 14.22
N LEU A 65 -12.56 9.78 13.76
CA LEU A 65 -12.29 8.38 14.07
C LEU A 65 -11.33 8.19 15.25
N SER A 66 -10.87 9.27 15.89
CA SER A 66 -9.95 9.19 17.04
C SER A 66 -10.47 8.32 18.20
N PRO A 67 -11.77 8.32 18.58
CA PRO A 67 -12.26 7.43 19.63
C PRO A 67 -12.17 5.96 19.21
N LEU A 68 -12.52 5.64 17.95
CA LEU A 68 -12.41 4.29 17.40
C LEU A 68 -10.95 3.84 17.36
N MET A 69 -10.06 4.72 16.94
CA MET A 69 -8.62 4.41 16.90
C MET A 69 -8.06 4.15 18.31
N LEU A 70 -8.49 4.90 19.32
CA LEU A 70 -8.10 4.67 20.71
C LEU A 70 -8.61 3.31 21.22
N LEU A 71 -9.87 2.99 20.99
CA LEU A 71 -10.43 1.69 21.35
C LEU A 71 -9.71 0.54 20.64
N THR A 72 -9.37 0.70 19.37
CA THR A 72 -8.60 -0.28 18.60
C THR A 72 -7.19 -0.46 19.18
N CYS A 73 -6.51 0.64 19.56
CA CYS A 73 -5.22 0.57 20.25
C CYS A 73 -5.30 -0.28 21.52
N ILE A 74 -6.32 -0.06 22.34
CA ILE A 74 -6.51 -0.80 23.60
C ILE A 74 -6.78 -2.27 23.30
N ALA A 75 -7.68 -2.58 22.34
CA ALA A 75 -8.02 -3.94 21.96
C ALA A 75 -6.79 -4.72 21.44
N VAL A 76 -5.99 -4.11 20.57
CA VAL A 76 -4.76 -4.72 20.05
C VAL A 76 -3.71 -4.89 21.14
N TRP A 77 -3.59 -3.96 22.07
CA TRP A 77 -2.65 -4.07 23.19
C TRP A 77 -3.00 -5.23 24.13
N ILE A 78 -4.30 -5.46 24.37
CA ILE A 78 -4.80 -6.60 25.17
C ILE A 78 -4.56 -7.92 24.42
N ASP A 79 -4.82 -7.95 23.12
CA ASP A 79 -4.71 -9.17 22.28
C ASP A 79 -3.25 -9.59 22.02
N SER A 80 -2.31 -8.62 22.06
CA SER A 80 -0.88 -8.85 21.82
C SER A 80 -0.02 -8.15 22.88
N PRO A 81 -0.03 -8.63 24.14
CA PRO A 81 0.71 -8.00 25.22
C PRO A 81 2.22 -8.01 24.93
N GLY A 82 2.89 -6.90 25.27
CA GLY A 82 4.32 -6.72 25.04
C GLY A 82 4.71 -6.22 23.65
N ALA A 83 3.73 -6.07 22.72
CA ALA A 83 3.97 -5.50 21.42
C ALA A 83 3.27 -4.14 21.24
N SER A 84 3.87 -3.24 20.44
CA SER A 84 3.23 -1.95 20.12
C SER A 84 1.92 -2.17 19.36
N PRO A 85 0.81 -1.49 19.74
CA PRO A 85 -0.44 -1.55 18.98
C PRO A 85 -0.33 -1.03 17.54
N VAL A 86 0.60 -0.10 17.31
CA VAL A 86 0.90 0.41 15.97
C VAL A 86 2.13 -0.31 15.42
N PHE A 87 1.96 -0.92 14.29
CA PHE A 87 3.01 -1.55 13.48
C PHE A 87 3.49 -0.58 12.42
N SER A 88 4.78 -0.57 12.14
CA SER A 88 5.34 0.20 11.03
C SER A 88 6.21 -0.67 10.15
N GLN A 89 6.09 -0.50 8.83
CA GLN A 89 6.83 -1.25 7.84
C GLN A 89 7.36 -0.33 6.75
N LEU A 90 8.58 -0.60 6.28
CA LEU A 90 9.16 0.15 5.18
C LEU A 90 8.45 -0.18 3.87
N ARG A 91 8.07 0.84 3.13
CA ARG A 91 7.37 0.74 1.84
C ARG A 91 7.98 1.66 0.80
N VAL A 92 7.76 1.33 -0.45
CA VAL A 92 8.19 2.13 -1.59
C VAL A 92 7.06 3.06 -2.01
N GLY A 93 7.36 4.34 -2.02
CA GLY A 93 6.46 5.42 -2.43
C GLY A 93 6.77 5.92 -3.84
N ARG A 94 6.29 7.14 -4.12
CA ARG A 94 6.47 7.77 -5.42
C ARG A 94 7.94 7.88 -5.80
N ASN A 95 8.25 7.52 -7.05
CA ASN A 95 9.59 7.54 -7.62
C ASN A 95 10.62 6.69 -6.85
N GLY A 96 10.20 5.62 -6.19
CA GLY A 96 11.10 4.76 -5.43
C GLY A 96 11.44 5.25 -4.02
N LYS A 97 10.96 6.42 -3.59
CA LYS A 97 11.27 6.97 -2.26
C LYS A 97 10.71 6.08 -1.16
N LEU A 98 11.55 5.66 -0.24
CA LEU A 98 11.16 4.85 0.90
C LEU A 98 10.45 5.69 1.98
N PHE A 99 9.42 5.11 2.60
CA PHE A 99 8.72 5.70 3.74
C PHE A 99 8.25 4.62 4.72
N ARG A 100 7.95 5.01 5.96
CA ARG A 100 7.36 4.11 6.98
C ARG A 100 5.85 4.18 6.91
N LEU A 101 5.22 3.10 6.50
CA LEU A 101 3.76 2.92 6.52
C LEU A 101 3.33 2.53 7.93
N TYR A 102 2.26 3.14 8.43
CA TYR A 102 1.67 2.83 9.75
C TYR A 102 0.38 2.03 9.60
N LYS A 103 0.23 1.00 10.43
CA LYS A 103 -1.00 0.20 10.56
C LYS A 103 -1.25 -0.16 12.02
N PHE A 104 -2.48 -0.49 12.40
CA PHE A 104 -2.67 -1.25 13.62
C PHE A 104 -2.11 -2.67 13.46
N ARG A 105 -1.55 -3.20 14.53
CA ARG A 105 -1.01 -4.56 14.53
C ARG A 105 -2.15 -5.57 14.48
N SER A 106 -2.20 -6.32 13.39
CA SER A 106 -3.18 -7.38 13.16
C SER A 106 -2.59 -8.78 13.20
N MET A 107 -1.27 -8.87 13.42
CA MET A 107 -0.52 -10.13 13.46
C MET A 107 0.24 -10.27 14.77
N CYS A 108 0.55 -11.53 15.13
CA CYS A 108 1.35 -11.84 16.31
C CYS A 108 2.74 -11.15 16.29
N PRO A 109 3.38 -10.96 17.45
CA PRO A 109 4.78 -10.56 17.51
C PRO A 109 5.64 -11.51 16.67
N ASN A 110 6.66 -10.97 15.98
CA ASN A 110 7.56 -11.73 15.10
C ASN A 110 6.89 -12.39 13.88
N ALA A 111 5.73 -11.86 13.42
CA ALA A 111 5.06 -12.39 12.23
C ALA A 111 5.93 -12.32 10.95
N GLU A 112 6.87 -11.34 10.87
CA GLU A 112 7.77 -11.23 9.72
C GLU A 112 8.80 -12.37 9.67
N SER A 113 9.33 -12.81 10.82
CA SER A 113 10.28 -13.95 10.85
C SER A 113 9.62 -15.27 10.48
N LYS A 114 8.31 -15.42 10.71
CA LYS A 114 7.53 -16.61 10.32
C LYS A 114 7.13 -16.62 8.84
N LEU A 115 7.37 -15.55 8.12
CA LEU A 115 6.96 -15.47 6.72
C LEU A 115 7.66 -16.49 5.85
N ASN A 116 8.95 -16.73 6.08
CA ASN A 116 9.75 -17.67 5.26
C ASN A 116 9.18 -19.10 5.33
N ASP A 117 8.64 -19.50 6.48
CA ASP A 117 8.04 -20.82 6.67
C ASP A 117 6.70 -20.98 5.92
N LEU A 118 6.07 -19.85 5.56
CA LEU A 118 4.76 -19.80 4.90
C LEU A 118 4.84 -19.48 3.40
N LEU A 119 6.03 -19.24 2.85
CA LEU A 119 6.18 -18.88 1.43
C LEU A 119 5.66 -19.95 0.47
N GLN A 120 5.69 -21.23 0.88
CA GLN A 120 5.19 -22.34 0.08
C GLN A 120 3.65 -22.36 -0.04
N ASP A 121 2.96 -21.72 0.93
CA ASP A 121 1.50 -21.63 0.98
C ASP A 121 0.98 -20.33 0.35
N ASN A 122 1.82 -19.64 -0.45
CA ASN A 122 1.42 -18.41 -1.12
C ASN A 122 0.35 -18.69 -2.18
N GLU A 123 -0.80 -18.04 -2.04
CA GLU A 123 -1.94 -18.15 -2.97
C GLU A 123 -1.88 -17.15 -4.13
N MET A 124 -0.88 -16.25 -4.14
CA MET A 124 -0.70 -15.23 -5.17
C MET A 124 0.47 -15.59 -6.08
N ASP A 125 0.32 -15.35 -7.36
CA ASP A 125 1.43 -15.33 -8.30
C ASP A 125 2.28 -14.05 -8.15
N GLY A 126 3.52 -14.07 -8.64
CA GLY A 126 4.43 -12.92 -8.55
C GLY A 126 5.03 -12.69 -7.15
N PRO A 127 5.58 -11.47 -6.90
CA PRO A 127 6.37 -11.20 -5.70
C PRO A 127 5.56 -10.91 -4.43
N VAL A 128 4.22 -10.83 -4.54
CA VAL A 128 3.33 -10.49 -3.43
C VAL A 128 2.94 -11.75 -2.67
N PHE A 129 3.07 -11.72 -1.34
CA PHE A 129 2.58 -12.80 -0.49
C PHE A 129 1.12 -12.57 -0.10
N LYS A 130 0.27 -13.57 -0.33
CA LYS A 130 -1.13 -13.62 0.06
C LYS A 130 -1.50 -15.02 0.53
N MET A 131 -2.17 -15.12 1.66
CA MET A 131 -2.68 -16.35 2.24
C MET A 131 -4.01 -16.04 2.92
N LYS A 132 -5.07 -16.79 2.59
CA LYS A 132 -6.43 -16.57 3.11
C LYS A 132 -6.48 -16.82 4.60
N ASP A 133 -6.00 -17.97 5.04
CA ASP A 133 -6.03 -18.40 6.43
C ASP A 133 -4.63 -18.27 7.06
N ASP A 134 -4.10 -17.03 7.11
CA ASP A 134 -2.78 -16.74 7.63
C ASP A 134 -2.72 -16.93 9.15
N PRO A 135 -1.96 -17.95 9.66
CA PRO A 135 -1.93 -18.28 11.09
C PRO A 135 -1.28 -17.22 11.96
N ARG A 136 -0.67 -16.21 11.36
CA ARG A 136 -0.06 -15.09 12.07
C ARG A 136 -1.07 -14.05 12.53
N ILE A 137 -2.29 -14.07 11.99
CA ILE A 137 -3.34 -13.09 12.30
C ILE A 137 -3.93 -13.39 13.68
N THR A 138 -4.01 -12.36 14.53
CA THR A 138 -4.61 -12.49 15.87
C THR A 138 -6.15 -12.44 15.82
N ARG A 139 -6.83 -12.72 16.93
CA ARG A 139 -8.31 -12.66 16.98
C ARG A 139 -8.83 -11.26 16.68
N VAL A 140 -8.28 -10.25 17.36
CA VAL A 140 -8.61 -8.84 17.07
C VAL A 140 -8.15 -8.47 15.66
N GLY A 141 -7.00 -9.01 15.22
CA GLY A 141 -6.45 -8.86 13.88
C GLY A 141 -7.44 -9.24 12.78
N HIS A 142 -8.13 -10.36 12.89
CA HIS A 142 -9.16 -10.78 11.92
C HIS A 142 -10.28 -9.74 11.81
N PHE A 143 -10.78 -9.23 12.93
CA PHE A 143 -11.85 -8.23 12.94
C PHE A 143 -11.39 -6.91 12.30
N ILE A 144 -10.24 -6.37 12.71
CA ILE A 144 -9.78 -5.06 12.19
C ILE A 144 -9.37 -5.13 10.72
N ARG A 145 -8.90 -6.28 10.23
CA ARG A 145 -8.62 -6.50 8.79
C ARG A 145 -9.90 -6.59 7.97
N LYS A 146 -10.89 -7.37 8.45
CA LYS A 146 -12.19 -7.49 7.78
C LYS A 146 -12.90 -6.13 7.64
N THR A 147 -12.74 -5.24 8.62
CA THR A 147 -13.33 -3.91 8.64
C THR A 147 -12.42 -2.82 8.10
N SER A 148 -11.19 -3.17 7.67
CA SER A 148 -10.14 -2.22 7.24
C SER A 148 -9.75 -1.17 8.29
N ILE A 149 -10.13 -1.36 9.55
CA ILE A 149 -9.76 -0.50 10.68
C ILE A 149 -8.24 -0.50 10.90
N ASP A 150 -7.57 -1.62 10.57
CA ASP A 150 -6.11 -1.73 10.68
C ASP A 150 -5.38 -0.70 9.82
N GLU A 151 -6.00 -0.14 8.80
CA GLU A 151 -5.41 0.83 7.88
C GLU A 151 -5.58 2.30 8.31
N LEU A 152 -6.40 2.59 9.34
CA LEU A 152 -6.65 3.96 9.79
C LEU A 152 -5.38 4.77 10.15
N PRO A 153 -4.30 4.18 10.73
CA PRO A 153 -3.08 4.92 10.97
C PRO A 153 -2.38 5.44 9.70
N GLN A 154 -2.71 4.91 8.50
CA GLN A 154 -2.20 5.43 7.23
C GLN A 154 -2.69 6.85 6.92
N LEU A 155 -3.76 7.33 7.58
CA LEU A 155 -4.18 8.74 7.51
C LEU A 155 -3.05 9.70 7.93
N VAL A 156 -2.18 9.27 8.84
CA VAL A 156 -0.97 10.03 9.21
C VAL A 156 0.04 10.06 8.06
N ASN A 157 0.18 8.96 7.30
CA ASN A 157 1.03 8.94 6.10
C ASN A 157 0.48 9.87 5.02
N ILE A 158 -0.85 9.95 4.90
CA ILE A 158 -1.49 10.89 3.95
C ILE A 158 -1.20 12.34 4.36
N LEU A 159 -1.35 12.68 5.65
CA LEU A 159 -1.01 14.03 6.14
C LEU A 159 0.46 14.40 5.93
N LYS A 160 1.38 13.44 6.09
CA LYS A 160 2.81 13.65 5.81
C LYS A 160 3.10 13.83 4.32
N GLY A 161 2.23 13.33 3.43
CA GLY A 161 2.44 13.34 1.97
C GLY A 161 3.17 12.12 1.43
N ASP A 162 3.43 11.13 2.28
CA ASP A 162 3.97 9.83 1.85
C ASP A 162 2.94 9.03 1.02
N MET A 163 1.66 9.23 1.35
CA MET A 163 0.50 8.61 0.70
C MET A 163 -0.55 9.64 0.30
N SER A 164 -1.54 9.19 -0.45
CA SER A 164 -2.78 9.88 -0.81
C SER A 164 -3.98 9.01 -0.46
N ILE A 165 -5.19 9.57 -0.50
CA ILE A 165 -6.42 8.78 -0.35
C ILE A 165 -6.55 7.78 -1.50
N VAL A 166 -6.28 8.20 -2.75
CA VAL A 166 -6.36 7.35 -3.93
C VAL A 166 -4.98 7.15 -4.53
N GLY A 167 -4.64 5.93 -4.92
CA GLY A 167 -3.37 5.59 -5.57
C GLY A 167 -3.04 4.11 -5.44
N PRO A 168 -2.06 3.61 -6.19
CA PRO A 168 -1.57 2.25 -6.06
C PRO A 168 -1.16 1.91 -4.63
N ARG A 169 -1.40 0.66 -4.22
CA ARG A 169 -0.96 0.19 -2.90
C ARG A 169 0.56 0.33 -2.76
N PRO A 170 1.08 0.87 -1.63
CA PRO A 170 2.52 0.96 -1.42
C PRO A 170 3.15 -0.42 -1.34
N ALA A 171 4.07 -0.72 -2.26
CA ALA A 171 4.75 -2.00 -2.37
C ALA A 171 5.86 -2.16 -1.33
N LEU A 172 6.23 -3.41 -1.02
CA LEU A 172 7.43 -3.70 -0.23
C LEU A 172 8.70 -3.53 -1.09
N PRO A 173 9.85 -3.16 -0.50
CA PRO A 173 11.11 -3.09 -1.24
C PRO A 173 11.44 -4.40 -1.97
N ARG A 174 11.21 -5.56 -1.34
CA ARG A 174 11.44 -6.88 -1.94
C ARG A 174 10.52 -7.19 -3.13
N GLU A 175 9.30 -6.62 -3.15
CA GLU A 175 8.38 -6.74 -4.29
C GLU A 175 8.91 -5.90 -5.46
N VAL A 176 9.30 -4.65 -5.18
CA VAL A 176 9.81 -3.71 -6.19
C VAL A 176 11.12 -4.17 -6.80
N ALA A 177 11.98 -4.86 -6.04
CA ALA A 177 13.22 -5.44 -6.55
C ALA A 177 13.01 -6.47 -7.68
N GLN A 178 11.79 -7.02 -7.80
CA GLN A 178 11.41 -7.99 -8.82
C GLN A 178 10.56 -7.37 -9.96
N TYR A 179 10.29 -6.06 -9.91
CA TYR A 179 9.47 -5.39 -10.90
C TYR A 179 10.22 -5.22 -12.22
N THR A 180 9.51 -5.51 -13.32
CA THR A 180 9.94 -5.11 -14.66
C THR A 180 9.68 -3.60 -14.86
N PRO A 181 10.21 -2.99 -15.94
CA PRO A 181 9.89 -1.60 -16.27
C PRO A 181 8.39 -1.31 -16.42
N TYR A 182 7.58 -2.32 -16.71
CA TYR A 182 6.13 -2.17 -16.79
C TYR A 182 5.51 -1.93 -15.40
N GLU A 183 5.80 -2.78 -14.41
CA GLU A 183 5.28 -2.64 -13.03
C GLU A 183 5.84 -1.38 -12.35
N TRP A 184 7.04 -0.95 -12.73
CA TRP A 184 7.65 0.29 -12.22
C TRP A 184 6.80 1.52 -12.47
N GLN A 185 5.99 1.56 -13.53
CA GLN A 185 5.14 2.71 -13.86
C GLN A 185 4.14 3.05 -12.75
N ARG A 186 3.75 2.08 -11.91
CA ARG A 186 2.87 2.34 -10.77
C ARG A 186 3.49 3.28 -9.72
N LEU A 187 4.82 3.34 -9.67
CA LEU A 187 5.57 4.21 -8.76
C LEU A 187 5.69 5.65 -9.25
N TYR A 188 5.20 6.00 -10.43
CA TYR A 188 5.22 7.38 -10.95
C TYR A 188 4.24 8.30 -10.21
N VAL A 189 3.35 7.77 -9.41
CA VAL A 189 2.39 8.52 -8.59
C VAL A 189 2.55 8.21 -7.10
N THR A 190 2.03 9.08 -6.25
CA THR A 190 1.96 8.83 -4.81
C THR A 190 1.06 7.63 -4.54
N PRO A 191 1.51 6.63 -3.76
CA PRO A 191 0.68 5.50 -3.39
C PRO A 191 -0.53 5.93 -2.58
N GLY A 192 -1.58 5.11 -2.56
CA GLY A 192 -2.83 5.45 -1.93
C GLY A 192 -3.38 4.41 -0.97
N LEU A 193 -4.42 4.82 -0.25
CA LEU A 193 -5.21 3.96 0.61
C LEU A 193 -6.19 3.11 -0.21
N SER A 194 -6.67 3.62 -1.35
CA SER A 194 -7.56 2.93 -2.28
C SER A 194 -7.14 3.13 -3.73
N CYS A 195 -7.49 2.15 -4.59
CA CYS A 195 -7.24 2.18 -6.03
C CYS A 195 -8.25 1.29 -6.78
N TYR A 196 -8.14 1.23 -8.10
CA TYR A 196 -9.03 0.41 -8.97
C TYR A 196 -9.09 -1.05 -8.55
N TRP A 197 -7.98 -1.69 -8.20
CA TRP A 197 -7.99 -3.10 -7.82
C TRP A 197 -8.78 -3.37 -6.53
N GLN A 198 -8.80 -2.43 -5.58
CA GLN A 198 -9.53 -2.57 -4.30
C GLN A 198 -11.04 -2.50 -4.46
N ILE A 199 -11.51 -1.81 -5.51
CA ILE A 199 -12.93 -1.70 -5.85
C ILE A 199 -13.35 -2.67 -6.97
N ALA A 200 -12.41 -3.45 -7.50
CA ALA A 200 -12.69 -4.44 -8.55
C ALA A 200 -13.56 -5.57 -8.00
N PRO A 201 -14.53 -6.08 -8.80
CA PRO A 201 -15.21 -7.32 -8.48
C PRO A 201 -14.18 -8.46 -8.33
N HIS A 202 -14.41 -9.36 -7.36
CA HIS A 202 -13.52 -10.50 -7.11
C HIS A 202 -12.04 -10.14 -6.92
N ARG A 203 -11.78 -9.00 -6.25
CA ARG A 203 -10.42 -8.47 -6.01
C ARG A 203 -9.44 -9.51 -5.44
N ASN A 204 -9.96 -10.50 -4.73
CA ASN A 204 -9.16 -11.56 -4.12
C ASN A 204 -8.71 -12.64 -5.10
N GLN A 205 -9.27 -12.67 -6.31
CA GLN A 205 -8.95 -13.63 -7.39
C GLN A 205 -8.08 -13.00 -8.48
N LEU A 206 -7.78 -11.70 -8.39
CA LEU A 206 -6.92 -11.02 -9.36
C LEU A 206 -5.52 -11.61 -9.33
N SER A 207 -5.01 -11.95 -10.51
CA SER A 207 -3.60 -12.26 -10.71
C SER A 207 -2.72 -11.02 -10.45
N PHE A 208 -1.43 -11.24 -10.24
CA PHE A 208 -0.48 -10.13 -10.10
C PHE A 208 -0.48 -9.22 -11.34
N ASP A 209 -0.54 -9.80 -12.52
CA ASP A 209 -0.56 -9.08 -13.79
C ASP A 209 -1.81 -8.21 -13.94
N GLU A 210 -2.99 -8.72 -13.60
CA GLU A 210 -4.24 -7.97 -13.62
C GLU A 210 -4.23 -6.81 -12.64
N TRP A 211 -3.71 -7.06 -11.43
CA TRP A 211 -3.54 -6.01 -10.44
C TRP A 211 -2.61 -4.90 -10.95
N MET A 212 -1.44 -5.25 -11.50
CA MET A 212 -0.51 -4.28 -12.07
C MET A 212 -1.12 -3.49 -13.23
N ALA A 213 -1.91 -4.16 -14.08
CA ALA A 213 -2.63 -3.50 -15.17
C ALA A 213 -3.63 -2.45 -14.65
N LEU A 214 -4.35 -2.73 -13.56
CA LEU A 214 -5.26 -1.77 -12.92
C LEU A 214 -4.51 -0.59 -12.30
N ASP A 215 -3.36 -0.81 -11.67
CA ASP A 215 -2.53 0.26 -11.13
C ASP A 215 -1.96 1.16 -12.23
N VAL A 216 -1.43 0.58 -13.32
CA VAL A 216 -0.95 1.34 -14.49
C VAL A 216 -2.08 2.09 -15.18
N LYS A 217 -3.28 1.49 -15.28
CA LYS A 217 -4.48 2.15 -15.78
C LYS A 217 -4.80 3.40 -14.94
N TYR A 218 -4.79 3.28 -13.60
CA TYR A 218 -4.99 4.44 -12.73
C TYR A 218 -3.97 5.55 -12.99
N VAL A 219 -2.68 5.20 -13.13
CA VAL A 219 -1.64 6.19 -13.41
C VAL A 219 -1.91 6.97 -14.70
N LYS A 220 -2.51 6.33 -15.72
CA LYS A 220 -2.87 6.96 -17.01
C LYS A 220 -4.13 7.83 -16.92
N GLU A 221 -5.18 7.29 -16.29
CA GLU A 221 -6.52 7.89 -16.32
C GLU A 221 -6.80 8.84 -15.16
N ARG A 222 -5.88 8.93 -14.17
CA ARG A 222 -6.09 9.71 -12.95
C ARG A 222 -6.55 11.12 -13.24
N SER A 223 -7.59 11.50 -12.57
CA SER A 223 -8.16 12.84 -12.62
C SER A 223 -9.00 13.05 -11.36
N PHE A 224 -9.42 14.28 -11.11
CA PHE A 224 -10.31 14.58 -9.99
C PHE A 224 -11.58 13.69 -9.99
N LEU A 225 -12.21 13.51 -11.15
CA LEU A 225 -13.42 12.68 -11.28
C LEU A 225 -13.12 11.20 -11.03
N VAL A 226 -11.99 10.69 -11.51
CA VAL A 226 -11.56 9.30 -11.28
C VAL A 226 -11.30 9.08 -9.79
N ASP A 227 -10.61 9.98 -9.11
CA ASP A 227 -10.34 9.86 -7.69
C ASP A 227 -11.65 9.81 -6.88
N TRP A 228 -12.59 10.71 -7.15
CA TRP A 228 -13.89 10.70 -6.47
C TRP A 228 -14.71 9.45 -6.76
N LYS A 229 -14.69 8.95 -8.00
CA LYS A 229 -15.34 7.67 -8.36
C LYS A 229 -14.78 6.52 -7.51
N ILE A 230 -13.46 6.45 -7.34
CA ILE A 230 -12.80 5.43 -6.53
C ILE A 230 -13.16 5.60 -5.05
N ILE A 231 -13.14 6.83 -4.52
CA ILE A 231 -13.52 7.13 -3.14
C ILE A 231 -14.94 6.64 -2.84
N PHE A 232 -15.92 7.02 -3.67
CA PHE A 232 -17.31 6.59 -3.47
C PHE A 232 -17.48 5.06 -3.59
N ALA A 233 -16.82 4.44 -4.55
CA ALA A 233 -16.86 2.99 -4.71
C ALA A 233 -16.24 2.28 -3.50
N THR A 234 -15.15 2.82 -2.92
CA THR A 234 -14.53 2.28 -1.71
C THR A 234 -15.45 2.39 -0.50
N PHE A 235 -16.08 3.55 -0.28
CA PHE A 235 -17.07 3.70 0.78
C PHE A 235 -18.20 2.68 0.66
N ARG A 236 -18.71 2.48 -0.56
CA ARG A 236 -19.75 1.49 -0.82
C ARG A 236 -19.25 0.06 -0.50
N ALA A 237 -18.04 -0.29 -0.93
CA ALA A 237 -17.46 -1.60 -0.66
C ALA A 237 -17.27 -1.87 0.83
N VAL A 238 -16.83 -0.88 1.60
CA VAL A 238 -16.64 -0.99 3.06
C VAL A 238 -17.98 -1.09 3.80
N LEU A 239 -18.97 -0.28 3.42
CA LEU A 239 -20.27 -0.24 4.11
C LEU A 239 -21.16 -1.45 3.82
N PHE A 240 -21.12 -1.98 2.59
CA PHE A 240 -22.01 -3.05 2.13
C PHE A 240 -21.34 -4.42 2.03
N GLY A 241 -20.10 -4.55 2.50
CA GLY A 241 -19.44 -5.85 2.66
C GLY A 241 -19.09 -6.58 1.35
N HIS A 242 -18.98 -5.88 0.22
CA HIS A 242 -18.56 -6.46 -1.06
C HIS A 242 -17.02 -6.65 -1.12
N GLY A 243 -16.42 -6.95 0.01
CA GLY A 243 -14.97 -7.05 0.21
C GLY A 243 -14.41 -8.47 0.27
N GLU A 244 -15.21 -9.49 -0.07
CA GLU A 244 -14.75 -10.89 -0.19
C GLU A 244 -14.70 -11.32 -1.63
#